data_6feabfc41e0293c57a3bf18b2c3053c6
#
_entry.id   6feabfc41e0293c57a3bf18b2c3053c6
#
_cell.length_a   1.000
_cell.length_b   1.000
_cell.length_c   1.000
_cell.angle_alpha   90.00
_cell.angle_beta   90.00
_cell.angle_gamma   90.00
#
_symmetry.space_group_name_H-M   'P 1'
#
loop_
_entity.id
_entity.type
_entity.pdbx_description
1 polymer ?
#
loop_
_entity_poly.entity_id
_entity_poly.type
_entity_poly.pdbx_seq_one_letter_code
_entity_poly.pdbx_strand_id
1 'polypeptide(L)'
;MTESIEFADDKRAFANSQQFQDIKTAAHEHLLARIEELGAEFGRWSRSAIQQFVDLEMDGFVRLRRIPINESELRQISDALTKELAGFGPIEDLLADPAVEDILINGYNDVYVSRNGVLAREALRFSDNQHLLRIVRRILAPIGRRLDESNPMVDARLPDGGRLNVVIEPLAVDGPVVSIRKFRKDPLKPSDLLALGSFNEEIYGLLEAAVRSRCNILVSGGTSSGKTSLLNALASFIPATERVVTVEDTAELSLNHPHVVRLESRQGGFDGSGEVTIRDLIRNSLRMRPDRIIVGEVRGSEVLEMMQAMNTGHEGSMATIHANSPRECLYRLEMLAGFAGFQGSESSLRRQITSALDFIVQIGRLSSGRRRILSITEVTGVSDTVISTQELFRHESVVGPDGEEKDRWISLGIQPHSPKLQRYKEQTRNAAAASQSAQSAQSAQSQNTTPPDSGGGGFFGRRR
;
A
#
# COMPACT_ATOMS: atom_id res chain seq x y z
N MET A 1 -10.12 12.51 -31.15
CA MET A 1 -10.59 11.94 -29.87
C MET A 1 -11.71 10.90 -30.03
N THR A 2 -12.65 11.08 -30.96
CA THR A 2 -13.74 10.14 -31.30
C THR A 2 -13.25 8.87 -32.00
N GLU A 3 -12.34 8.95 -32.97
CA GLU A 3 -11.78 7.78 -33.68
C GLU A 3 -10.98 6.83 -32.75
N SER A 4 -10.29 7.34 -31.75
CA SER A 4 -9.51 6.52 -30.79
C SER A 4 -10.40 5.71 -29.84
N ILE A 5 -11.62 6.17 -29.56
CA ILE A 5 -12.61 5.49 -28.72
C ILE A 5 -13.31 4.37 -29.51
N GLU A 6 -13.70 4.62 -30.75
CA GLU A 6 -14.30 3.60 -31.62
C GLU A 6 -13.35 2.43 -31.90
N PHE A 7 -12.06 2.70 -32.18
CA PHE A 7 -11.04 1.65 -32.35
C PHE A 7 -10.78 0.82 -31.08
N ALA A 8 -10.92 1.39 -29.89
CA ALA A 8 -10.75 0.66 -28.64
C ALA A 8 -11.95 -0.24 -28.32
N ASP A 9 -13.16 0.20 -28.65
CA ASP A 9 -14.37 -0.58 -28.45
C ASP A 9 -14.45 -1.76 -29.45
N ASP A 10 -14.03 -1.58 -30.67
CA ASP A 10 -14.00 -2.65 -31.68
C ASP A 10 -12.98 -3.76 -31.34
N LYS A 11 -11.83 -3.38 -30.79
CA LYS A 11 -10.83 -4.34 -30.30
C LYS A 11 -11.32 -5.16 -29.08
N ARG A 12 -12.06 -4.54 -28.19
CA ARG A 12 -12.67 -5.23 -27.05
C ARG A 12 -13.81 -6.14 -27.47
N ALA A 13 -14.59 -5.73 -28.48
CA ALA A 13 -15.68 -6.52 -29.00
C ALA A 13 -15.18 -7.83 -29.62
N PHE A 14 -14.11 -7.80 -30.41
CA PHE A 14 -13.53 -9.01 -31.02
C PHE A 14 -12.92 -9.94 -29.93
N ALA A 15 -12.12 -9.43 -29.04
CA ALA A 15 -11.49 -10.23 -27.95
C ALA A 15 -12.50 -10.99 -27.08
N ASN A 16 -13.73 -10.47 -26.98
CA ASN A 16 -14.83 -11.08 -26.24
C ASN A 16 -15.74 -11.96 -27.09
N SER A 17 -15.51 -12.04 -28.41
CA SER A 17 -16.34 -12.81 -29.33
C SER A 17 -16.09 -14.31 -29.22
N GLN A 18 -17.13 -15.11 -29.59
CA GLN A 18 -16.99 -16.57 -29.67
C GLN A 18 -15.96 -16.94 -30.74
N GLN A 19 -15.94 -16.22 -31.88
CA GLN A 19 -14.99 -16.41 -32.95
C GLN A 19 -13.53 -16.29 -32.45
N PHE A 20 -13.22 -15.28 -31.64
CA PHE A 20 -11.90 -15.13 -31.05
C PHE A 20 -11.51 -16.36 -30.20
N GLN A 21 -12.44 -16.84 -29.36
CA GLN A 21 -12.18 -17.99 -28.50
C GLN A 21 -11.96 -19.29 -29.32
N ASP A 22 -12.77 -19.51 -30.34
CA ASP A 22 -12.66 -20.71 -31.20
C ASP A 22 -11.33 -20.71 -31.98
N ILE A 23 -10.95 -19.59 -32.57
CA ILE A 23 -9.65 -19.46 -33.25
C ILE A 23 -8.49 -19.60 -32.28
N LYS A 24 -8.56 -18.94 -31.12
CA LYS A 24 -7.54 -19.01 -30.10
C LYS A 24 -7.34 -20.44 -29.62
N THR A 25 -8.41 -21.19 -29.37
CA THR A 25 -8.34 -22.59 -28.93
C THR A 25 -7.69 -23.48 -29.99
N ALA A 26 -8.15 -23.40 -31.24
CA ALA A 26 -7.59 -24.19 -32.33
C ALA A 26 -6.13 -23.84 -32.64
N ALA A 27 -5.76 -22.56 -32.49
CA ALA A 27 -4.38 -22.11 -32.64
C ALA A 27 -3.49 -22.55 -31.49
N HIS A 28 -4.01 -22.54 -30.26
CA HIS A 28 -3.28 -23.05 -29.08
C HIS A 28 -2.94 -24.52 -29.22
N GLU A 29 -3.89 -25.34 -29.66
CA GLU A 29 -3.64 -26.76 -29.97
C GLU A 29 -2.55 -26.96 -31.04
N HIS A 30 -2.61 -26.16 -32.09
CA HIS A 30 -1.59 -26.14 -33.15
C HIS A 30 -0.20 -25.80 -32.58
N LEU A 31 -0.11 -24.74 -31.79
CA LEU A 31 1.15 -24.33 -31.17
C LEU A 31 1.70 -25.40 -30.21
N LEU A 32 0.85 -26.04 -29.40
CA LEU A 32 1.29 -27.12 -28.52
C LEU A 32 1.88 -28.31 -29.29
N ALA A 33 1.25 -28.72 -30.41
CA ALA A 33 1.78 -29.77 -31.28
C ALA A 33 3.15 -29.38 -31.87
N ARG A 34 3.29 -28.11 -32.29
CA ARG A 34 4.58 -27.60 -32.80
C ARG A 34 5.66 -27.54 -31.72
N ILE A 35 5.30 -27.16 -30.49
CA ILE A 35 6.22 -27.15 -29.33
C ILE A 35 6.68 -28.58 -29.00
N GLU A 36 5.79 -29.54 -29.07
CA GLU A 36 6.12 -30.96 -28.83
C GLU A 36 7.12 -31.49 -29.86
N GLU A 37 6.96 -31.12 -31.13
CA GLU A 37 7.92 -31.44 -32.19
C GLU A 37 9.30 -30.78 -31.97
N LEU A 38 9.36 -29.56 -31.41
CA LEU A 38 10.60 -28.83 -31.11
C LEU A 38 11.33 -29.37 -29.85
N GLY A 39 10.65 -30.15 -29.02
CA GLY A 39 11.21 -30.81 -27.85
C GLY A 39 11.48 -29.89 -26.64
N ALA A 40 12.26 -30.37 -25.67
CA ALA A 40 12.41 -29.78 -24.34
C ALA A 40 13.09 -28.38 -24.27
N GLU A 41 13.57 -27.85 -25.37
CA GLU A 41 14.25 -26.53 -25.38
C GLU A 41 13.31 -25.33 -25.22
N PHE A 42 12.02 -25.50 -25.52
CA PHE A 42 11.01 -24.43 -25.45
C PHE A 42 10.94 -23.79 -24.05
N GLY A 43 11.09 -24.57 -22.99
CA GLY A 43 11.06 -24.07 -21.60
C GLY A 43 12.22 -23.11 -21.25
N ARG A 44 13.22 -22.98 -22.10
CA ARG A 44 14.37 -22.07 -21.93
C ARG A 44 14.28 -20.80 -22.78
N TRP A 45 13.24 -20.68 -23.62
CA TRP A 45 13.09 -19.54 -24.49
C TRP A 45 12.72 -18.28 -23.73
N SER A 46 13.28 -17.16 -24.20
CA SER A 46 12.85 -15.86 -23.69
C SER A 46 11.43 -15.54 -24.18
N ARG A 47 10.74 -14.66 -23.48
CA ARG A 47 9.40 -14.20 -23.89
C ARG A 47 9.40 -13.65 -25.33
N SER A 48 10.45 -12.91 -25.73
CA SER A 48 10.57 -12.38 -27.08
C SER A 48 10.73 -13.49 -28.14
N ALA A 49 11.45 -14.57 -27.82
CA ALA A 49 11.58 -15.71 -28.71
C ALA A 49 10.24 -16.46 -28.86
N ILE A 50 9.48 -16.59 -27.75
CA ILE A 50 8.14 -17.19 -27.78
C ILE A 50 7.19 -16.33 -28.61
N GLN A 51 7.23 -14.99 -28.48
CA GLN A 51 6.41 -14.09 -29.29
C GLN A 51 6.70 -14.27 -30.79
N GLN A 52 7.98 -14.27 -31.17
CA GLN A 52 8.38 -14.47 -32.58
C GLN A 52 7.93 -15.83 -33.12
N PHE A 53 8.04 -16.89 -32.33
CA PHE A 53 7.54 -18.19 -32.69
C PHE A 53 6.02 -18.21 -32.89
N VAL A 54 5.28 -17.62 -31.95
CA VAL A 54 3.81 -17.51 -32.04
C VAL A 54 3.41 -16.74 -33.30
N ASP A 55 4.03 -15.59 -33.57
CA ASP A 55 3.72 -14.76 -34.72
C ASP A 55 3.94 -15.53 -36.05
N LEU A 56 5.06 -16.25 -36.14
CA LEU A 56 5.39 -17.06 -37.32
C LEU A 56 4.39 -18.21 -37.55
N GLU A 57 4.11 -18.97 -36.50
CA GLU A 57 3.20 -20.13 -36.58
C GLU A 57 1.76 -19.68 -36.82
N MET A 58 1.33 -18.54 -36.24
CA MET A 58 -0.01 -17.97 -36.45
C MET A 58 -0.21 -17.50 -37.88
N ASP A 59 0.76 -16.85 -38.48
CA ASP A 59 0.72 -16.47 -39.90
C ASP A 59 0.51 -17.70 -40.81
N GLY A 60 1.25 -18.79 -40.54
CA GLY A 60 1.11 -20.04 -41.25
C GLY A 60 -0.26 -20.68 -41.03
N PHE A 61 -0.73 -20.73 -39.78
CA PHE A 61 -2.00 -21.32 -39.37
C PHE A 61 -3.20 -20.66 -40.02
N VAL A 62 -3.24 -19.31 -39.99
CA VAL A 62 -4.34 -18.53 -40.59
C VAL A 62 -4.39 -18.70 -42.14
N ARG A 63 -3.24 -18.66 -42.79
CA ARG A 63 -3.15 -18.87 -44.26
C ARG A 63 -3.56 -20.28 -44.64
N LEU A 64 -3.07 -21.30 -43.93
CA LEU A 64 -3.36 -22.69 -44.25
C LEU A 64 -4.85 -23.03 -44.09
N ARG A 65 -5.47 -22.53 -43.01
CA ARG A 65 -6.88 -22.75 -42.72
C ARG A 65 -7.83 -21.72 -43.32
N ARG A 66 -7.32 -20.71 -44.03
CA ARG A 66 -8.08 -19.63 -44.66
C ARG A 66 -9.05 -18.94 -43.71
N ILE A 67 -8.56 -18.64 -42.49
CA ILE A 67 -9.37 -18.02 -41.44
C ILE A 67 -9.61 -16.54 -41.81
N PRO A 68 -10.87 -16.05 -41.87
CA PRO A 68 -11.17 -14.69 -42.29
C PRO A 68 -10.99 -13.73 -41.10
N ILE A 69 -9.74 -13.35 -40.82
CA ILE A 69 -9.38 -12.33 -39.80
C ILE A 69 -8.43 -11.32 -40.42
N ASN A 70 -8.49 -10.09 -39.89
CA ASN A 70 -7.59 -9.01 -40.31
C ASN A 70 -6.28 -9.02 -39.47
N GLU A 71 -5.30 -8.20 -39.87
CA GLU A 71 -4.00 -8.13 -39.17
C GLU A 71 -4.13 -7.70 -37.68
N SER A 72 -5.10 -6.82 -37.36
CA SER A 72 -5.31 -6.40 -35.98
C SER A 72 -5.85 -7.53 -35.13
N GLU A 73 -6.77 -8.31 -35.62
CA GLU A 73 -7.35 -9.50 -35.01
C GLU A 73 -6.31 -10.61 -34.84
N LEU A 74 -5.48 -10.83 -35.88
CA LEU A 74 -4.37 -11.78 -35.82
C LEU A 74 -3.40 -11.42 -34.71
N ARG A 75 -2.98 -10.15 -34.61
CA ARG A 75 -2.10 -9.68 -33.55
C ARG A 75 -2.72 -9.87 -32.15
N GLN A 76 -4.01 -9.61 -31.97
CA GLN A 76 -4.69 -9.81 -30.72
C GLN A 76 -4.67 -11.30 -30.30
N ILE A 77 -4.87 -12.22 -31.23
CA ILE A 77 -4.80 -13.66 -30.95
C ILE A 77 -3.35 -14.06 -30.61
N SER A 78 -2.36 -13.59 -31.40
CA SER A 78 -0.94 -13.89 -31.16
C SER A 78 -0.48 -13.38 -29.80
N ASP A 79 -0.87 -12.16 -29.42
CA ASP A 79 -0.58 -11.60 -28.10
C ASP A 79 -1.22 -12.42 -26.97
N ALA A 80 -2.49 -12.81 -27.13
CA ALA A 80 -3.19 -13.64 -26.16
C ALA A 80 -2.51 -15.02 -26.01
N LEU A 81 -2.10 -15.66 -27.10
CA LEU A 81 -1.40 -16.93 -27.08
C LEU A 81 0.00 -16.84 -26.48
N THR A 82 0.71 -15.74 -26.73
CA THR A 82 2.00 -15.47 -26.06
C THR A 82 1.85 -15.30 -24.56
N LYS A 83 0.81 -14.58 -24.11
CA LYS A 83 0.47 -14.48 -22.68
C LYS A 83 0.12 -15.84 -22.06
N GLU A 84 -0.52 -16.71 -22.82
CA GLU A 84 -0.84 -18.08 -22.39
C GLU A 84 0.41 -18.96 -22.26
N LEU A 85 1.33 -18.88 -23.23
CA LEU A 85 2.52 -19.73 -23.28
C LEU A 85 3.64 -19.23 -22.34
N ALA A 86 3.88 -17.92 -22.31
CA ALA A 86 5.03 -17.32 -21.63
C ALA A 86 4.67 -16.48 -20.40
N GLY A 87 3.39 -16.16 -20.20
CA GLY A 87 2.94 -15.24 -19.16
C GLY A 87 1.85 -15.81 -18.23
N PHE A 88 1.01 -14.93 -17.76
CA PHE A 88 -0.09 -15.25 -16.82
C PHE A 88 -1.46 -15.32 -17.51
N GLY A 89 -1.47 -15.57 -18.81
CA GLY A 89 -2.69 -15.73 -19.60
C GLY A 89 -3.62 -14.50 -19.53
N PRO A 90 -4.95 -14.74 -19.38
CA PRO A 90 -5.92 -13.65 -19.42
C PRO A 90 -5.74 -12.56 -18.37
N ILE A 91 -5.16 -12.87 -17.20
CA ILE A 91 -4.99 -11.90 -16.09
C ILE A 91 -3.74 -11.04 -16.22
N GLU A 92 -2.90 -11.25 -17.22
CA GLU A 92 -1.63 -10.54 -17.34
C GLU A 92 -1.81 -9.03 -17.47
N ASP A 93 -2.78 -8.59 -18.26
CA ASP A 93 -3.08 -7.16 -18.42
C ASP A 93 -3.60 -6.54 -17.11
N LEU A 94 -4.41 -7.27 -16.35
CA LEU A 94 -4.87 -6.82 -15.04
C LEU A 94 -3.71 -6.71 -14.03
N LEU A 95 -2.76 -7.65 -14.09
CA LEU A 95 -1.56 -7.58 -13.27
C LEU A 95 -0.68 -6.39 -13.64
N ALA A 96 -0.65 -6.01 -14.92
CA ALA A 96 0.12 -4.86 -15.41
C ALA A 96 -0.57 -3.50 -15.18
N ASP A 97 -1.92 -3.45 -15.12
CA ASP A 97 -2.70 -2.22 -14.96
C ASP A 97 -2.50 -1.60 -13.56
N PRO A 98 -1.86 -0.41 -13.42
CA PRO A 98 -1.62 0.22 -12.11
C PRO A 98 -2.89 0.66 -11.38
N ALA A 99 -4.03 0.80 -12.08
CA ALA A 99 -5.31 1.15 -11.48
C ALA A 99 -5.99 -0.03 -10.77
N VAL A 100 -5.57 -1.26 -11.07
CA VAL A 100 -6.10 -2.48 -10.46
C VAL A 100 -5.45 -2.69 -9.09
N GLU A 101 -6.29 -2.80 -8.05
CA GLU A 101 -5.88 -3.07 -6.66
C GLU A 101 -6.02 -4.56 -6.32
N ASP A 102 -7.21 -5.14 -6.59
CA ASP A 102 -7.48 -6.55 -6.31
C ASP A 102 -8.07 -7.24 -7.57
N ILE A 103 -7.72 -8.51 -7.77
CA ILE A 103 -8.29 -9.39 -8.79
C ILE A 103 -8.87 -10.60 -8.05
N LEU A 104 -10.19 -10.81 -8.20
CA LEU A 104 -10.93 -11.90 -7.54
C LEU A 104 -11.52 -12.80 -8.61
N ILE A 105 -11.21 -14.10 -8.54
CA ILE A 105 -11.61 -15.09 -9.54
C ILE A 105 -12.38 -16.20 -8.83
N ASN A 106 -13.65 -16.40 -9.21
CA ASN A 106 -14.53 -17.43 -8.68
C ASN A 106 -14.84 -18.44 -9.80
N GLY A 107 -13.97 -19.41 -9.97
CA GLY A 107 -14.02 -20.30 -11.13
C GLY A 107 -13.55 -19.61 -12.41
N TYR A 108 -13.62 -20.35 -13.53
CA TYR A 108 -13.00 -19.95 -14.80
C TYR A 108 -13.66 -18.77 -15.51
N ASN A 109 -14.92 -18.42 -15.19
CA ASN A 109 -15.75 -17.47 -15.96
C ASN A 109 -16.24 -16.28 -15.12
N ASP A 110 -15.87 -16.18 -13.86
CA ASP A 110 -16.39 -15.15 -12.97
C ASP A 110 -15.23 -14.38 -12.31
N VAL A 111 -14.83 -13.28 -12.97
CA VAL A 111 -13.69 -12.46 -12.58
C VAL A 111 -14.19 -11.08 -12.17
N TYR A 112 -13.78 -10.63 -10.99
CA TYR A 112 -14.02 -9.30 -10.46
C TYR A 112 -12.70 -8.56 -10.26
N VAL A 113 -12.73 -7.26 -10.45
CA VAL A 113 -11.55 -6.39 -10.32
C VAL A 113 -11.91 -5.17 -9.50
N SER A 114 -11.07 -4.85 -8.53
CA SER A 114 -11.17 -3.61 -7.77
C SER A 114 -10.27 -2.55 -8.41
N ARG A 115 -10.88 -1.44 -8.88
CA ARG A 115 -10.17 -0.24 -9.35
C ARG A 115 -10.58 0.97 -8.52
N ASN A 116 -9.62 1.66 -7.91
CA ASN A 116 -9.88 2.80 -7.02
C ASN A 116 -10.90 2.48 -5.91
N GLY A 117 -10.85 1.25 -5.41
CA GLY A 117 -11.76 0.76 -4.38
C GLY A 117 -13.17 0.38 -4.87
N VAL A 118 -13.50 0.50 -6.15
CA VAL A 118 -14.77 0.05 -6.71
C VAL A 118 -14.60 -1.34 -7.32
N LEU A 119 -15.38 -2.29 -6.84
CA LEU A 119 -15.40 -3.66 -7.35
C LEU A 119 -16.37 -3.76 -8.52
N ALA A 120 -15.90 -4.27 -9.67
CA ALA A 120 -16.69 -4.49 -10.87
C ALA A 120 -16.38 -5.86 -11.48
N ARG A 121 -17.37 -6.46 -12.12
CA ARG A 121 -17.17 -7.68 -12.92
C ARG A 121 -16.40 -7.34 -14.19
N GLU A 122 -15.38 -8.15 -14.50
CA GLU A 122 -14.59 -8.02 -15.73
C GLU A 122 -15.09 -9.01 -16.79
N ALA A 123 -15.08 -8.59 -18.05
CA ALA A 123 -15.47 -9.45 -19.18
C ALA A 123 -14.39 -10.45 -19.60
N LEU A 124 -13.56 -10.88 -18.64
CA LEU A 124 -12.44 -11.79 -18.82
C LEU A 124 -12.83 -13.18 -18.34
N ARG A 125 -12.40 -14.21 -19.05
CA ARG A 125 -12.62 -15.61 -18.67
C ARG A 125 -11.44 -16.49 -19.04
N PHE A 126 -11.29 -17.58 -18.33
CA PHE A 126 -10.41 -18.69 -18.67
C PHE A 126 -11.19 -19.69 -19.55
N SER A 127 -10.49 -20.62 -20.21
CA SER A 127 -11.16 -21.66 -21.00
C SER A 127 -11.95 -22.63 -20.12
N ASP A 128 -11.36 -23.04 -19.00
CA ASP A 128 -11.92 -23.91 -17.98
C ASP A 128 -11.18 -23.78 -16.64
N ASN A 129 -11.61 -24.50 -15.62
CA ASN A 129 -10.98 -24.49 -14.29
C ASN A 129 -9.55 -25.05 -14.32
N GLN A 130 -9.25 -26.01 -15.20
CA GLN A 130 -7.89 -26.56 -15.33
C GLN A 130 -6.93 -25.55 -15.93
N HIS A 131 -7.41 -24.73 -16.89
CA HIS A 131 -6.65 -23.61 -17.43
C HIS A 131 -6.30 -22.60 -16.32
N LEU A 132 -7.27 -22.19 -15.50
CA LEU A 132 -7.05 -21.32 -14.34
C LEU A 132 -5.99 -21.92 -13.42
N LEU A 133 -6.12 -23.20 -13.06
CA LEU A 133 -5.18 -23.88 -12.18
C LEU A 133 -3.75 -23.98 -12.77
N ARG A 134 -3.61 -24.17 -14.09
CA ARG A 134 -2.28 -24.16 -14.74
C ARG A 134 -1.60 -22.81 -14.57
N ILE A 135 -2.35 -21.72 -14.76
CA ILE A 135 -1.81 -20.36 -14.59
C ILE A 135 -1.44 -20.10 -13.13
N VAL A 136 -2.30 -20.47 -12.18
CA VAL A 136 -2.03 -20.32 -10.75
C VAL A 136 -0.78 -21.12 -10.34
N ARG A 137 -0.66 -22.38 -10.77
CA ARG A 137 0.53 -23.19 -10.49
C ARG A 137 1.81 -22.58 -11.09
N ARG A 138 1.71 -21.95 -12.27
CA ARG A 138 2.84 -21.22 -12.87
C ARG A 138 3.26 -20.02 -12.02
N ILE A 139 2.30 -19.30 -11.45
CA ILE A 139 2.55 -18.18 -10.50
C ILE A 139 3.23 -18.70 -9.22
N LEU A 140 2.81 -19.86 -8.71
CA LEU A 140 3.30 -20.45 -7.47
C LEU A 140 4.67 -21.13 -7.63
N ALA A 141 5.00 -21.63 -8.82
CA ALA A 141 6.22 -22.41 -9.05
C ALA A 141 7.52 -21.70 -8.64
N PRO A 142 7.77 -20.42 -8.98
CA PRO A 142 8.96 -19.70 -8.56
C PRO A 142 9.04 -19.47 -7.04
N ILE A 143 7.89 -19.54 -6.35
CA ILE A 143 7.76 -19.31 -4.90
C ILE A 143 7.97 -20.62 -4.13
N GLY A 144 7.99 -21.76 -4.83
CA GLY A 144 8.17 -23.09 -4.22
C GLY A 144 6.96 -23.58 -3.42
N ARG A 145 5.77 -22.99 -3.63
CA ARG A 145 4.52 -23.42 -2.98
C ARG A 145 3.80 -24.45 -3.83
N ARG A 146 3.24 -25.46 -3.17
CA ARG A 146 2.45 -26.53 -3.81
C ARG A 146 0.96 -26.26 -3.63
N LEU A 147 0.19 -26.54 -4.68
CA LEU A 147 -1.26 -26.48 -4.69
C LEU A 147 -1.79 -27.77 -5.33
N ASP A 148 -2.31 -28.64 -4.50
CA ASP A 148 -2.86 -29.96 -4.86
C ASP A 148 -3.94 -30.38 -3.84
N GLU A 149 -4.54 -31.57 -4.02
CA GLU A 149 -5.58 -32.10 -3.13
C GLU A 149 -5.12 -32.22 -1.67
N SER A 150 -3.83 -32.49 -1.44
CA SER A 150 -3.26 -32.55 -0.09
C SER A 150 -3.03 -31.19 0.51
N ASN A 151 -2.87 -30.18 -0.34
CA ASN A 151 -2.68 -28.77 0.02
C ASN A 151 -3.66 -27.91 -0.78
N PRO A 152 -4.96 -27.98 -0.44
CA PRO A 152 -6.01 -27.35 -1.25
C PRO A 152 -6.12 -25.83 -1.07
N MET A 153 -5.32 -25.23 -0.22
CA MET A 153 -5.25 -23.78 -0.04
C MET A 153 -3.80 -23.31 0.12
N VAL A 154 -3.51 -22.16 -0.50
CA VAL A 154 -2.19 -21.54 -0.46
C VAL A 154 -2.33 -20.05 -0.26
N ASP A 155 -1.56 -19.53 0.67
CA ASP A 155 -1.31 -18.10 0.82
C ASP A 155 0.16 -17.83 0.46
N ALA A 156 0.39 -16.95 -0.50
CA ALA A 156 1.71 -16.70 -1.05
C ALA A 156 1.95 -15.23 -1.35
N ARG A 157 3.22 -14.82 -1.27
CA ARG A 157 3.66 -13.53 -1.72
C ARG A 157 4.23 -13.62 -3.13
N LEU A 158 3.75 -12.76 -4.01
CA LEU A 158 4.25 -12.64 -5.38
C LEU A 158 5.62 -11.95 -5.40
N PRO A 159 6.46 -12.18 -6.44
CA PRO A 159 7.77 -11.54 -6.55
C PRO A 159 7.72 -10.02 -6.61
N ASP A 160 6.62 -9.43 -7.07
CA ASP A 160 6.38 -7.97 -7.09
C ASP A 160 5.92 -7.41 -5.74
N GLY A 161 5.73 -8.28 -4.74
CA GLY A 161 5.28 -7.94 -3.40
C GLY A 161 3.78 -8.11 -3.16
N GLY A 162 2.99 -8.42 -4.20
CA GLY A 162 1.57 -8.69 -4.09
C GLY A 162 1.27 -9.98 -3.29
N ARG A 163 0.02 -10.13 -2.87
CA ARG A 163 -0.48 -11.33 -2.18
C ARG A 163 -1.34 -12.16 -3.11
N LEU A 164 -1.18 -13.46 -3.05
CA LEU A 164 -2.01 -14.44 -3.74
C LEU A 164 -2.57 -15.42 -2.71
N ASN A 165 -3.89 -15.48 -2.61
CA ASN A 165 -4.60 -16.54 -1.90
C ASN A 165 -5.33 -17.42 -2.91
N VAL A 166 -5.23 -18.73 -2.77
CA VAL A 166 -5.89 -19.72 -3.63
C VAL A 166 -6.52 -20.78 -2.76
N VAL A 167 -7.76 -21.13 -3.12
CA VAL A 167 -8.46 -22.29 -2.53
C VAL A 167 -9.02 -23.13 -3.68
N ILE A 168 -8.82 -24.46 -3.60
CA ILE A 168 -9.30 -25.42 -4.61
C ILE A 168 -10.16 -26.52 -3.96
N GLU A 169 -10.71 -27.41 -4.76
CA GLU A 169 -11.38 -28.63 -4.27
C GLU A 169 -10.47 -29.44 -3.33
N PRO A 170 -11.01 -30.07 -2.28
CA PRO A 170 -12.42 -30.17 -1.95
C PRO A 170 -13.00 -28.99 -1.13
N LEU A 171 -12.21 -27.95 -0.83
CA LEU A 171 -12.64 -26.83 0.01
C LEU A 171 -13.47 -25.81 -0.79
N ALA A 172 -13.11 -25.54 -2.03
CA ALA A 172 -13.83 -24.65 -2.94
C ALA A 172 -14.84 -25.47 -3.76
N VAL A 173 -16.12 -25.45 -3.34
CA VAL A 173 -17.17 -26.34 -3.87
C VAL A 173 -17.55 -26.02 -5.33
N ASP A 174 -17.54 -24.73 -5.70
CA ASP A 174 -17.98 -24.24 -7.02
C ASP A 174 -16.81 -24.09 -8.02
N GLY A 175 -15.63 -24.58 -7.65
CA GLY A 175 -14.41 -24.47 -8.43
C GLY A 175 -13.34 -23.62 -7.77
N PRO A 176 -12.17 -23.46 -8.40
CA PRO A 176 -11.05 -22.72 -7.81
C PRO A 176 -11.39 -21.27 -7.51
N VAL A 177 -11.03 -20.80 -6.31
CA VAL A 177 -11.14 -19.41 -5.89
C VAL A 177 -9.74 -18.82 -5.79
N VAL A 178 -9.52 -17.69 -6.46
CA VAL A 178 -8.22 -16.99 -6.47
C VAL A 178 -8.42 -15.53 -6.12
N SER A 179 -7.66 -15.05 -5.14
CA SER A 179 -7.65 -13.66 -4.74
C SER A 179 -6.22 -13.12 -4.85
N ILE A 180 -6.02 -12.13 -5.71
CA ILE A 180 -4.74 -11.45 -5.90
C ILE A 180 -4.89 -10.01 -5.43
N ARG A 181 -4.12 -9.60 -4.42
CA ARG A 181 -3.96 -8.20 -4.03
C ARG A 181 -2.64 -7.69 -4.54
N LYS A 182 -2.66 -6.71 -5.42
CA LYS A 182 -1.46 -6.13 -6.01
C LYS A 182 -0.73 -5.25 -5.01
N PHE A 183 0.58 -5.30 -5.07
CA PHE A 183 1.43 -4.38 -4.33
C PHE A 183 1.59 -3.06 -5.08
N ARG A 184 1.29 -1.94 -4.41
CA ARG A 184 1.50 -0.62 -4.99
C ARG A 184 2.97 -0.23 -4.91
N LYS A 185 3.64 -0.13 -6.04
CA LYS A 185 5.08 0.18 -6.10
C LYS A 185 5.39 1.60 -5.64
N ASP A 186 4.53 2.56 -5.97
CA ASP A 186 4.67 3.97 -5.60
C ASP A 186 3.72 4.28 -4.44
N PRO A 187 4.23 4.34 -3.19
CA PRO A 187 3.40 4.66 -2.03
C PRO A 187 2.91 6.10 -2.12
N LEU A 188 1.66 6.33 -1.69
CA LEU A 188 1.09 7.66 -1.60
C LEU A 188 1.87 8.50 -0.57
N LYS A 189 2.23 9.72 -0.98
CA LYS A 189 2.81 10.72 -0.09
C LYS A 189 1.69 11.45 0.67
N PRO A 190 2.00 12.14 1.79
CA PRO A 190 1.00 12.96 2.49
C PRO A 190 0.34 14.02 1.60
N SER A 191 1.12 14.63 0.69
CA SER A 191 0.62 15.59 -0.31
C SER A 191 -0.41 14.97 -1.26
N ASP A 192 -0.22 13.70 -1.64
CA ASP A 192 -1.15 13.00 -2.52
C ASP A 192 -2.47 12.72 -1.80
N LEU A 193 -2.40 12.30 -0.53
CA LEU A 193 -3.57 12.10 0.31
C LEU A 193 -4.33 13.41 0.57
N LEU A 194 -3.62 14.52 0.72
CA LEU A 194 -4.20 15.85 0.84
C LEU A 194 -4.92 16.24 -0.47
N ALA A 195 -4.27 16.07 -1.62
CA ALA A 195 -4.85 16.34 -2.93
C ALA A 195 -6.07 15.46 -3.25
N LEU A 196 -6.08 14.21 -2.77
CA LEU A 196 -7.23 13.30 -2.84
C LEU A 196 -8.35 13.68 -1.84
N GLY A 197 -8.12 14.70 -1.01
CA GLY A 197 -9.05 15.14 0.02
C GLY A 197 -9.24 14.12 1.15
N SER A 198 -8.25 13.30 1.45
CA SER A 198 -8.32 12.35 2.57
C SER A 198 -8.36 13.07 3.93
N PHE A 199 -7.84 14.28 3.98
CA PHE A 199 -7.83 15.22 5.09
C PHE A 199 -7.53 16.65 4.57
N ASN A 200 -7.62 17.66 5.44
CA ASN A 200 -7.32 19.06 5.12
C ASN A 200 -5.91 19.47 5.57
N GLU A 201 -5.49 20.70 5.22
CA GLU A 201 -4.18 21.28 5.56
C GLU A 201 -3.92 21.35 7.07
N GLU A 202 -4.95 21.60 7.88
CA GLU A 202 -4.81 21.69 9.34
C GLU A 202 -4.45 20.34 9.95
N ILE A 203 -5.11 19.28 9.47
CA ILE A 203 -4.78 17.89 9.84
C ILE A 203 -3.40 17.49 9.33
N TYR A 204 -3.04 17.91 8.10
CA TYR A 204 -1.71 17.67 7.54
C TYR A 204 -0.62 18.21 8.48
N GLY A 205 -0.74 19.49 8.89
CA GLY A 205 0.21 20.13 9.79
C GLY A 205 0.29 19.46 11.17
N LEU A 206 -0.86 19.02 11.71
CA LEU A 206 -0.89 18.30 12.98
C LEU A 206 -0.17 16.94 12.88
N LEU A 207 -0.44 16.16 11.83
CA LEU A 207 0.16 14.84 11.63
C LEU A 207 1.68 14.94 11.38
N GLU A 208 2.13 15.90 10.59
CA GLU A 208 3.56 16.18 10.40
C GLU A 208 4.23 16.51 11.74
N ALA A 209 3.66 17.43 12.50
CA ALA A 209 4.18 17.83 13.81
C ALA A 209 4.20 16.64 14.78
N ALA A 210 3.14 15.81 14.82
CA ALA A 210 3.06 14.65 15.68
C ALA A 210 4.14 13.60 15.34
N VAL A 211 4.37 13.30 14.07
CA VAL A 211 5.43 12.36 13.65
C VAL A 211 6.82 12.92 13.98
N ARG A 212 7.08 14.20 13.63
CA ARG A 212 8.38 14.84 13.89
C ARG A 212 8.69 14.98 15.38
N SER A 213 7.66 15.16 16.21
CA SER A 213 7.81 15.24 17.68
C SER A 213 7.90 13.86 18.38
N ARG A 214 8.00 12.77 17.60
CA ARG A 214 8.06 11.40 18.13
C ARG A 214 6.83 10.99 18.94
N CYS A 215 5.64 11.46 18.55
CA CYS A 215 4.41 10.93 19.09
C CYS A 215 4.16 9.51 18.59
N ASN A 216 3.73 8.63 19.47
CA ASN A 216 3.30 7.29 19.12
C ASN A 216 1.88 7.34 18.55
N ILE A 217 1.71 6.83 17.33
CA ILE A 217 0.46 6.96 16.58
C ILE A 217 -0.10 5.58 16.24
N LEU A 218 -1.37 5.36 16.55
CA LEU A 218 -2.11 4.17 16.15
C LEU A 218 -3.13 4.54 15.07
N VAL A 219 -2.96 4.00 13.86
CA VAL A 219 -3.90 4.18 12.75
C VAL A 219 -4.96 3.09 12.84
N SER A 220 -6.21 3.50 13.08
CA SER A 220 -7.36 2.62 13.25
C SER A 220 -8.32 2.74 12.06
N GLY A 221 -8.97 1.63 11.69
CA GLY A 221 -9.95 1.63 10.60
C GLY A 221 -10.36 0.24 10.17
N GLY A 222 -11.46 0.15 9.42
CA GLY A 222 -11.98 -1.08 8.86
C GLY A 222 -11.09 -1.70 7.77
N THR A 223 -11.55 -2.80 7.19
CA THR A 223 -10.90 -3.45 6.04
C THR A 223 -10.93 -2.50 4.83
N SER A 224 -9.83 -2.44 4.07
CA SER A 224 -9.68 -1.60 2.87
C SER A 224 -9.92 -0.09 3.10
N SER A 225 -9.88 0.39 4.35
CA SER A 225 -10.02 1.80 4.68
C SER A 225 -8.81 2.66 4.31
N GLY A 226 -7.64 2.05 4.04
CA GLY A 226 -6.40 2.74 3.70
C GLY A 226 -5.42 2.93 4.85
N LYS A 227 -5.52 2.13 5.93
CA LYS A 227 -4.60 2.17 7.10
C LYS A 227 -3.13 2.11 6.69
N THR A 228 -2.76 1.10 5.91
CA THR A 228 -1.38 0.90 5.45
C THR A 228 -0.90 2.06 4.56
N SER A 229 -1.77 2.59 3.70
CA SER A 229 -1.45 3.77 2.88
C SER A 229 -1.21 5.01 3.71
N LEU A 230 -2.05 5.25 4.74
CA LEU A 230 -1.87 6.37 5.67
C LEU A 230 -0.60 6.19 6.50
N LEU A 231 -0.33 4.97 7.00
CA LEU A 231 0.88 4.67 7.75
C LEU A 231 2.14 4.91 6.91
N ASN A 232 2.15 4.48 5.63
CA ASN A 232 3.22 4.80 4.68
C ASN A 232 3.41 6.31 4.51
N ALA A 233 2.32 7.04 4.33
CA ALA A 233 2.37 8.48 4.18
C ALA A 233 2.94 9.16 5.43
N LEU A 234 2.46 8.80 6.63
CA LEU A 234 2.96 9.34 7.89
C LEU A 234 4.45 9.05 8.09
N ALA A 235 4.91 7.86 7.72
CA ALA A 235 6.31 7.49 7.84
C ALA A 235 7.25 8.38 7.00
N SER A 236 6.76 9.02 5.94
CA SER A 236 7.57 9.96 5.15
C SER A 236 7.91 11.27 5.87
N PHE A 237 7.22 11.59 6.97
CA PHE A 237 7.57 12.71 7.85
C PHE A 237 8.71 12.40 8.82
N ILE A 238 9.14 11.14 8.93
CA ILE A 238 10.25 10.73 9.79
C ILE A 238 11.55 11.35 9.25
N PRO A 239 12.36 12.00 10.11
CA PRO A 239 13.64 12.55 9.71
C PRO A 239 14.58 11.50 9.10
N ALA A 240 15.24 11.84 7.99
CA ALA A 240 16.14 10.93 7.26
C ALA A 240 17.33 10.40 8.10
N THR A 241 17.62 11.05 9.23
CA THR A 241 18.69 10.65 10.17
C THR A 241 18.28 9.51 11.10
N GLU A 242 16.99 9.17 11.17
CA GLU A 242 16.48 8.14 12.05
C GLU A 242 16.47 6.75 11.38
N ARG A 243 16.76 5.72 12.14
CA ARG A 243 16.68 4.32 11.70
C ARG A 243 15.28 3.76 11.96
N VAL A 244 14.61 3.30 10.92
CA VAL A 244 13.26 2.72 10.99
C VAL A 244 13.34 1.21 10.80
N VAL A 245 12.68 0.46 11.67
CA VAL A 245 12.45 -0.98 11.48
C VAL A 245 10.96 -1.21 11.27
N THR A 246 10.59 -1.83 10.16
CA THR A 246 9.19 -2.26 9.93
C THR A 246 9.05 -3.74 10.27
N VAL A 247 7.93 -4.10 10.89
CA VAL A 247 7.58 -5.47 11.24
C VAL A 247 6.17 -5.75 10.74
N GLU A 248 6.02 -6.72 9.87
CA GLU A 248 4.77 -7.00 9.18
C GLU A 248 4.53 -8.52 9.05
N ASP A 249 3.27 -8.89 8.93
CA ASP A 249 2.88 -10.26 8.60
C ASP A 249 3.23 -10.58 7.14
N THR A 250 2.88 -9.68 6.24
CA THR A 250 3.39 -9.61 4.87
C THR A 250 3.87 -8.20 4.62
N ALA A 251 5.06 -8.03 4.07
CA ALA A 251 5.66 -6.71 3.89
C ALA A 251 4.95 -5.88 2.82
N GLU A 252 3.93 -5.13 3.23
CA GLU A 252 3.16 -4.18 2.41
C GLU A 252 3.68 -2.74 2.50
N LEU A 253 4.40 -2.41 3.58
CA LEU A 253 4.98 -1.08 3.75
C LEU A 253 6.13 -0.85 2.78
N SER A 254 6.09 0.28 2.08
CA SER A 254 7.14 0.73 1.17
C SER A 254 7.52 2.16 1.53
N LEU A 255 8.34 2.29 2.58
CA LEU A 255 8.72 3.60 3.12
C LEU A 255 9.76 4.26 2.19
N ASN A 256 9.46 5.47 1.75
CA ASN A 256 10.44 6.31 1.05
C ASN A 256 11.38 6.98 2.08
N HIS A 257 12.26 6.19 2.70
CA HIS A 257 13.17 6.62 3.76
C HIS A 257 14.54 5.95 3.57
N PRO A 258 15.67 6.67 3.74
CA PRO A 258 17.00 6.16 3.40
C PRO A 258 17.49 5.02 4.30
N HIS A 259 17.00 4.92 5.52
CA HIS A 259 17.45 3.94 6.49
C HIS A 259 16.30 3.09 7.06
N VAL A 260 15.85 2.12 6.26
CA VAL A 260 14.76 1.19 6.63
C VAL A 260 15.26 -0.24 6.66
N VAL A 261 14.88 -0.97 7.70
CA VAL A 261 15.01 -2.43 7.79
C VAL A 261 13.62 -3.03 7.79
N ARG A 262 13.33 -3.90 6.82
CA ARG A 262 12.03 -4.54 6.68
C ARG A 262 12.09 -5.97 7.19
N LEU A 263 11.22 -6.31 8.14
CA LEU A 263 11.09 -7.64 8.71
C LEU A 263 9.68 -8.17 8.39
N GLU A 264 9.63 -9.43 7.96
CA GLU A 264 8.39 -10.13 7.62
C GLU A 264 8.28 -11.41 8.44
N SER A 265 7.10 -11.70 8.99
CA SER A 265 6.84 -12.94 9.71
C SER A 265 6.95 -14.15 8.80
N ARG A 266 7.16 -15.30 9.37
CA ARG A 266 7.18 -16.56 8.64
C ARG A 266 6.23 -17.55 9.28
N GLN A 267 5.26 -18.00 8.52
CA GLN A 267 4.39 -19.11 8.94
C GLN A 267 5.20 -20.39 9.11
N GLY A 268 4.87 -21.14 10.13
CA GLY A 268 5.46 -22.46 10.35
C GLY A 268 5.16 -23.45 9.22
N GLY A 269 6.01 -24.47 9.09
CA GLY A 269 5.71 -25.63 8.27
C GLY A 269 4.52 -26.41 8.83
N PHE A 270 4.14 -27.53 8.18
CA PHE A 270 3.05 -28.40 8.64
C PHE A 270 3.26 -28.97 10.05
N ASP A 271 4.51 -29.11 10.47
CA ASP A 271 4.95 -29.53 11.80
C ASP A 271 5.10 -28.35 12.78
N GLY A 272 4.74 -27.13 12.37
CA GLY A 272 4.95 -25.90 13.14
C GLY A 272 6.41 -25.43 13.20
N SER A 273 7.34 -26.15 12.55
CA SER A 273 8.74 -25.78 12.59
C SER A 273 9.01 -24.51 11.78
N GLY A 274 9.96 -23.71 12.27
CA GLY A 274 10.46 -22.53 11.56
C GLY A 274 9.49 -21.34 11.58
N GLU A 275 8.43 -21.34 12.38
CA GLU A 275 7.59 -20.18 12.59
C GLU A 275 8.39 -19.02 13.21
N VAL A 276 8.17 -17.82 12.70
CA VAL A 276 8.70 -16.57 13.26
C VAL A 276 7.56 -15.56 13.29
N THR A 277 7.08 -15.27 14.49
CA THR A 277 5.92 -14.39 14.69
C THR A 277 6.29 -12.90 14.64
N ILE A 278 5.30 -12.03 14.41
CA ILE A 278 5.46 -10.56 14.56
C ILE A 278 6.03 -10.24 15.96
N ARG A 279 5.55 -10.93 17.00
CA ARG A 279 6.03 -10.79 18.37
C ARG A 279 7.54 -11.03 18.50
N ASP A 280 8.06 -12.10 17.89
CA ASP A 280 9.48 -12.43 17.91
C ASP A 280 10.29 -11.38 17.16
N LEU A 281 9.78 -10.89 16.05
CA LEU A 281 10.42 -9.86 15.25
C LEU A 281 10.50 -8.52 16.00
N ILE A 282 9.44 -8.10 16.70
CA ILE A 282 9.48 -6.89 17.55
C ILE A 282 10.53 -7.05 18.63
N ARG A 283 10.55 -8.17 19.36
CA ARG A 283 11.56 -8.45 20.38
C ARG A 283 12.99 -8.39 19.83
N ASN A 284 13.19 -8.93 18.65
CA ASN A 284 14.50 -8.90 18.00
C ASN A 284 14.86 -7.49 17.53
N SER A 285 13.90 -6.72 17.01
CA SER A 285 14.11 -5.36 16.51
C SER A 285 14.67 -4.42 17.59
N LEU A 286 14.28 -4.60 18.87
CA LEU A 286 14.80 -3.83 20.00
C LEU A 286 16.33 -3.94 20.17
N ARG A 287 16.96 -4.99 19.59
CA ARG A 287 18.43 -5.19 19.58
C ARG A 287 19.11 -4.67 18.32
N MET A 288 18.32 -4.13 17.36
CA MET A 288 18.80 -3.64 16.08
C MET A 288 19.09 -2.13 16.09
N ARG A 289 19.01 -1.49 17.25
CA ARG A 289 19.15 -0.03 17.45
C ARG A 289 18.18 0.76 16.57
N PRO A 290 16.88 0.49 16.59
CA PRO A 290 15.92 1.30 15.88
C PRO A 290 15.69 2.61 16.60
N ASP A 291 15.49 3.71 15.87
CA ASP A 291 14.93 4.95 16.41
C ASP A 291 13.41 4.84 16.47
N ARG A 292 12.81 4.15 15.49
CA ARG A 292 11.36 3.89 15.43
C ARG A 292 11.07 2.47 14.95
N ILE A 293 10.01 1.90 15.49
CA ILE A 293 9.46 0.61 15.06
C ILE A 293 8.07 0.87 14.47
N ILE A 294 7.84 0.39 13.26
CA ILE A 294 6.54 0.49 12.59
C ILE A 294 5.97 -0.91 12.44
N VAL A 295 4.83 -1.16 13.09
CA VAL A 295 4.13 -2.45 13.01
C VAL A 295 3.01 -2.34 11.97
N GLY A 296 3.07 -3.17 10.94
CA GLY A 296 2.09 -3.13 9.84
C GLY A 296 0.65 -3.25 10.31
N GLU A 297 0.37 -4.26 11.14
CA GLU A 297 -0.94 -4.41 11.81
C GLU A 297 -0.80 -5.20 13.11
N VAL A 298 -1.51 -4.76 14.14
CA VAL A 298 -1.60 -5.44 15.43
C VAL A 298 -2.89 -6.26 15.46
N ARG A 299 -2.72 -7.58 15.57
CA ARG A 299 -3.83 -8.56 15.51
C ARG A 299 -3.84 -9.53 16.68
N GLY A 300 -2.73 -9.67 17.40
CA GLY A 300 -2.52 -10.70 18.39
C GLY A 300 -1.61 -10.31 19.55
N SER A 301 -0.81 -11.26 19.98
CA SER A 301 0.03 -11.15 21.18
C SER A 301 1.16 -10.12 21.11
N GLU A 302 1.53 -9.68 19.90
CA GLU A 302 2.52 -8.63 19.65
C GLU A 302 2.15 -7.26 20.23
N VAL A 303 0.89 -7.08 20.61
CA VAL A 303 0.42 -5.84 21.26
C VAL A 303 1.23 -5.47 22.48
N LEU A 304 1.66 -6.46 23.27
CA LEU A 304 2.44 -6.22 24.51
C LEU A 304 3.84 -5.72 24.17
N GLU A 305 4.51 -6.33 23.22
CA GLU A 305 5.85 -5.94 22.77
C GLU A 305 5.83 -4.59 22.06
N MET A 306 4.79 -4.30 21.29
CA MET A 306 4.59 -2.99 20.67
C MET A 306 4.45 -1.89 21.74
N MET A 307 3.58 -2.09 22.73
CA MET A 307 3.42 -1.12 23.83
C MET A 307 4.71 -0.95 24.64
N GLN A 308 5.44 -2.04 24.87
CA GLN A 308 6.73 -1.99 25.53
C GLN A 308 7.73 -1.16 24.72
N ALA A 309 7.83 -1.38 23.41
CA ALA A 309 8.70 -0.60 22.53
C ALA A 309 8.36 0.89 22.58
N MET A 310 7.08 1.24 22.49
CA MET A 310 6.58 2.63 22.58
C MET A 310 6.91 3.30 23.93
N ASN A 311 6.99 2.52 25.02
CA ASN A 311 7.27 3.00 26.37
C ASN A 311 8.76 3.03 26.75
N THR A 312 9.64 2.37 25.97
CA THR A 312 11.04 2.11 26.38
C THR A 312 12.07 2.62 25.37
N GLY A 313 11.98 3.89 24.97
CA GLY A 313 13.03 4.56 24.18
C GLY A 313 12.88 4.45 22.67
N HIS A 314 11.78 3.89 22.16
CA HIS A 314 11.46 3.85 20.72
C HIS A 314 10.23 4.71 20.44
N GLU A 315 10.22 5.90 21.03
CA GLU A 315 9.15 6.89 20.86
C GLU A 315 9.00 7.31 19.41
N GLY A 316 7.77 7.60 18.99
CA GLY A 316 7.43 7.87 17.60
C GLY A 316 7.21 6.60 16.77
N SER A 317 7.09 5.45 17.45
CA SER A 317 6.65 4.21 16.80
C SER A 317 5.20 4.32 16.37
N MET A 318 4.87 3.61 15.29
CA MET A 318 3.53 3.65 14.70
C MET A 318 3.04 2.23 14.41
N ALA A 319 1.72 2.05 14.46
CA ALA A 319 1.12 0.78 14.09
C ALA A 319 -0.26 0.98 13.46
N THR A 320 -0.81 -0.08 12.83
CA THR A 320 -2.23 -0.09 12.49
C THR A 320 -2.98 -1.12 13.33
N ILE A 321 -4.27 -0.88 13.49
CA ILE A 321 -5.19 -1.81 14.15
C ILE A 321 -6.56 -1.78 13.44
N HIS A 322 -7.24 -2.91 13.42
CA HIS A 322 -8.59 -2.99 12.87
C HIS A 322 -9.62 -2.65 13.94
N ALA A 323 -10.24 -1.47 13.87
CA ALA A 323 -11.36 -1.09 14.72
C ALA A 323 -12.24 -0.05 14.00
N ASN A 324 -13.52 0.09 14.44
CA ASN A 324 -14.50 0.98 13.79
C ASN A 324 -14.53 2.37 14.42
N SER A 325 -13.92 2.54 15.59
CA SER A 325 -13.83 3.84 16.29
C SER A 325 -12.60 3.89 17.19
N PRO A 326 -12.13 5.08 17.62
CA PRO A 326 -11.04 5.23 18.58
C PRO A 326 -11.32 4.52 19.92
N ARG A 327 -12.58 4.52 20.36
CA ARG A 327 -12.98 3.81 21.59
C ARG A 327 -12.87 2.30 21.43
N GLU A 328 -13.37 1.75 20.34
CA GLU A 328 -13.22 0.31 20.03
C GLU A 328 -11.76 -0.08 19.86
N CYS A 329 -10.93 0.80 19.30
CA CYS A 329 -9.49 0.60 19.20
C CYS A 329 -8.86 0.35 20.58
N LEU A 330 -9.18 1.16 21.58
CA LEU A 330 -8.70 0.99 22.96
C LEU A 330 -9.20 -0.32 23.59
N TYR A 331 -10.47 -0.64 23.44
CA TYR A 331 -11.02 -1.93 23.91
C TYR A 331 -10.34 -3.12 23.23
N ARG A 332 -10.05 -3.00 21.92
CA ARG A 332 -9.35 -4.05 21.21
C ARG A 332 -7.93 -4.26 21.72
N LEU A 333 -7.21 -3.20 22.07
CA LEU A 333 -5.89 -3.30 22.69
C LEU A 333 -5.96 -4.01 24.04
N GLU A 334 -6.94 -3.66 24.90
CA GLU A 334 -7.16 -4.35 26.19
C GLU A 334 -7.45 -5.85 25.97
N MET A 335 -8.33 -6.18 25.03
CA MET A 335 -8.68 -7.56 24.68
C MET A 335 -7.46 -8.36 24.18
N LEU A 336 -6.71 -7.80 23.22
CA LEU A 336 -5.52 -8.44 22.66
C LEU A 336 -4.44 -8.66 23.72
N ALA A 337 -4.24 -7.70 24.64
CA ALA A 337 -3.31 -7.84 25.76
C ALA A 337 -3.75 -8.97 26.72
N GLY A 338 -5.05 -9.11 26.96
CA GLY A 338 -5.61 -10.24 27.72
C GLY A 338 -5.30 -11.59 27.05
N PHE A 339 -5.53 -11.71 25.76
CA PHE A 339 -5.21 -12.92 24.98
C PHE A 339 -3.69 -13.19 24.91
N ALA A 340 -2.88 -12.16 24.95
CA ALA A 340 -1.42 -12.25 25.01
C ALA A 340 -0.89 -12.74 26.36
N GLY A 341 -1.76 -12.95 27.35
CA GLY A 341 -1.41 -13.44 28.69
C GLY A 341 -0.90 -12.34 29.63
N PHE A 342 -1.40 -11.12 29.50
CA PHE A 342 -1.07 -10.06 30.45
C PHE A 342 -1.48 -10.42 31.89
N GLN A 343 -0.52 -10.45 32.82
CA GLN A 343 -0.71 -10.90 34.20
C GLN A 343 -1.02 -9.75 35.18
N GLY A 344 -1.11 -8.51 34.72
CA GLY A 344 -1.37 -7.35 35.56
C GLY A 344 -2.88 -7.09 35.75
N SER A 345 -3.20 -6.13 36.65
CA SER A 345 -4.56 -5.63 36.79
C SER A 345 -4.99 -4.82 35.53
N GLU A 346 -6.30 -4.73 35.29
CA GLU A 346 -6.84 -3.89 34.22
C GLU A 346 -6.36 -2.43 34.32
N SER A 347 -6.32 -1.89 35.55
CA SER A 347 -5.82 -0.53 35.79
C SER A 347 -4.33 -0.38 35.42
N SER A 348 -3.53 -1.43 35.61
CA SER A 348 -2.13 -1.44 35.17
C SER A 348 -2.02 -1.47 33.65
N LEU A 349 -2.85 -2.29 32.99
CA LEU A 349 -2.91 -2.36 31.53
C LEU A 349 -3.30 -1.00 30.92
N ARG A 350 -4.35 -0.38 31.43
CA ARG A 350 -4.80 0.95 30.96
C ARG A 350 -3.73 2.01 31.12
N ARG A 351 -3.00 2.00 32.24
CA ARG A 351 -1.82 2.88 32.41
C ARG A 351 -0.73 2.61 31.38
N GLN A 352 -0.46 1.34 31.04
CA GLN A 352 0.51 1.01 29.99
C GLN A 352 0.06 1.49 28.61
N ILE A 353 -1.22 1.31 28.27
CA ILE A 353 -1.79 1.79 26.99
C ILE A 353 -1.67 3.32 26.91
N THR A 354 -2.06 4.05 27.95
CA THR A 354 -2.04 5.51 27.96
C THR A 354 -0.64 6.09 28.01
N SER A 355 0.33 5.37 28.55
CA SER A 355 1.73 5.76 28.49
C SER A 355 2.35 5.50 27.12
N ALA A 356 1.87 4.46 26.42
CA ALA A 356 2.39 4.06 25.13
C ALA A 356 1.87 4.91 23.96
N LEU A 357 0.61 5.35 23.99
CA LEU A 357 -0.06 6.00 22.88
C LEU A 357 -0.26 7.50 23.13
N ASP A 358 0.09 8.30 22.12
CA ASP A 358 -0.23 9.73 22.07
C ASP A 358 -1.50 9.99 21.25
N PHE A 359 -1.62 9.39 20.04
CA PHE A 359 -2.72 9.65 19.13
C PHE A 359 -3.31 8.38 18.50
N ILE A 360 -4.62 8.42 18.28
CA ILE A 360 -5.36 7.47 17.46
C ILE A 360 -5.91 8.23 16.26
N VAL A 361 -5.55 7.80 15.05
CA VAL A 361 -6.04 8.36 13.79
C VAL A 361 -7.01 7.37 13.17
N GLN A 362 -8.29 7.69 13.20
CA GLN A 362 -9.34 6.86 12.62
C GLN A 362 -9.50 7.18 11.15
N ILE A 363 -9.34 6.16 10.29
CA ILE A 363 -9.57 6.28 8.85
C ILE A 363 -10.71 5.37 8.41
N GLY A 364 -11.56 5.86 7.53
CA GLY A 364 -12.70 5.11 7.01
C GLY A 364 -12.86 5.25 5.50
N ARG A 365 -13.64 4.32 4.94
CA ARG A 365 -14.11 4.37 3.57
C ARG A 365 -15.56 4.78 3.57
N LEU A 366 -15.89 5.88 2.90
CA LEU A 366 -17.25 6.38 2.74
C LEU A 366 -18.06 5.52 1.75
N SER A 367 -19.36 5.69 1.73
CA SER A 367 -20.28 5.06 0.76
C SER A 367 -19.90 5.35 -0.70
N SER A 368 -19.36 6.53 -0.96
CA SER A 368 -18.82 6.95 -2.25
C SER A 368 -17.51 6.24 -2.67
N GLY A 369 -16.96 5.36 -1.82
CA GLY A 369 -15.66 4.70 -2.04
C GLY A 369 -14.46 5.55 -1.61
N ARG A 370 -14.64 6.85 -1.33
CA ARG A 370 -13.56 7.75 -0.91
C ARG A 370 -13.04 7.38 0.48
N ARG A 371 -11.74 7.49 0.68
CA ARG A 371 -11.07 7.23 1.97
C ARG A 371 -10.82 8.55 2.69
N ARG A 372 -11.24 8.67 3.97
CA ARG A 372 -11.16 9.91 4.76
C ARG A 372 -10.66 9.61 6.17
N ILE A 373 -9.86 10.53 6.74
CA ILE A 373 -9.65 10.56 8.19
C ILE A 373 -10.98 10.98 8.81
N LEU A 374 -11.56 10.09 9.62
CA LEU A 374 -12.83 10.31 10.29
C LEU A 374 -12.68 11.05 11.60
N SER A 375 -11.60 10.80 12.33
CA SER A 375 -11.27 11.56 13.55
C SER A 375 -9.79 11.44 13.90
N ILE A 376 -9.30 12.41 14.64
CA ILE A 376 -8.01 12.37 15.34
C ILE A 376 -8.28 12.54 16.82
N THR A 377 -7.89 11.57 17.60
CA THR A 377 -8.13 11.49 19.04
C THR A 377 -6.81 11.39 19.78
N GLU A 378 -6.58 12.27 20.74
CA GLU A 378 -5.45 12.22 21.66
C GLU A 378 -5.80 11.35 22.87
N VAL A 379 -4.86 10.53 23.31
CA VAL A 379 -4.95 9.75 24.55
C VAL A 379 -4.33 10.57 25.68
N THR A 380 -5.15 10.99 26.65
CA THR A 380 -4.76 11.98 27.65
C THR A 380 -4.43 11.40 29.02
N GLY A 381 -4.80 10.14 29.29
CA GLY A 381 -4.53 9.49 30.58
C GLY A 381 -5.57 8.47 30.98
N VAL A 382 -5.63 8.17 32.28
CA VAL A 382 -6.65 7.31 32.89
C VAL A 382 -7.39 8.11 33.96
N SER A 383 -8.72 8.13 33.87
CA SER A 383 -9.59 8.65 34.91
C SER A 383 -10.39 7.48 35.49
N ASP A 384 -10.17 7.21 36.79
CA ASP A 384 -10.74 6.06 37.49
C ASP A 384 -10.43 4.72 36.81
N THR A 385 -11.42 4.19 36.09
CA THR A 385 -11.34 2.90 35.38
C THR A 385 -11.40 3.04 33.86
N VAL A 386 -11.36 4.27 33.33
CA VAL A 386 -11.56 4.53 31.89
C VAL A 386 -10.36 5.27 31.32
N ILE A 387 -9.91 4.88 30.13
CA ILE A 387 -8.92 5.63 29.38
C ILE A 387 -9.55 6.93 28.91
N SER A 388 -8.98 8.06 29.31
CA SER A 388 -9.40 9.39 28.93
C SER A 388 -8.84 9.76 27.56
N THR A 389 -9.69 10.29 26.73
CA THR A 389 -9.33 10.73 25.37
C THR A 389 -9.98 12.07 25.07
N GLN A 390 -9.36 12.84 24.17
CA GLN A 390 -9.97 14.02 23.62
C GLN A 390 -9.91 13.99 22.09
N GLU A 391 -11.05 14.24 21.47
CA GLU A 391 -11.15 14.34 20.01
C GLU A 391 -10.70 15.72 19.58
N LEU A 392 -9.72 15.79 18.67
CA LEU A 392 -9.19 17.06 18.16
C LEU A 392 -9.87 17.47 16.86
N PHE A 393 -10.12 16.49 16.00
CA PHE A 393 -10.77 16.65 14.69
C PHE A 393 -11.81 15.58 14.48
N ARG A 394 -12.92 15.98 13.85
CA ARG A 394 -14.00 15.08 13.40
C ARG A 394 -14.36 15.39 11.96
N HIS A 395 -14.54 14.35 11.16
CA HIS A 395 -15.06 14.44 9.82
C HIS A 395 -16.60 14.45 9.85
N GLU A 396 -17.19 15.32 9.07
CA GLU A 396 -18.62 15.33 8.79
C GLU A 396 -18.85 15.39 7.27
N SER A 397 -19.79 14.60 6.80
CA SER A 397 -20.29 14.69 5.43
C SER A 397 -21.54 15.55 5.42
N VAL A 398 -21.50 16.65 4.69
CA VAL A 398 -22.63 17.57 4.55
C VAL A 398 -23.14 17.52 3.12
N VAL A 399 -24.43 17.15 2.96
CA VAL A 399 -25.08 17.20 1.65
C VAL A 399 -25.45 18.65 1.35
N GLY A 400 -24.86 19.21 0.30
CA GLY A 400 -25.16 20.57 -0.15
C GLY A 400 -26.55 20.71 -0.75
N PRO A 401 -27.04 21.95 -0.99
CA PRO A 401 -28.33 22.20 -1.65
C PRO A 401 -28.40 21.64 -3.09
N ASP A 402 -27.23 21.41 -3.68
CA ASP A 402 -26.99 20.82 -5.01
C ASP A 402 -27.06 19.27 -5.00
N GLY A 403 -27.23 18.65 -3.82
CA GLY A 403 -27.19 17.20 -3.63
C GLY A 403 -25.77 16.64 -3.59
N GLU A 404 -24.72 17.46 -3.74
CA GLU A 404 -23.35 17.01 -3.62
C GLU A 404 -22.93 16.82 -2.16
N GLU A 405 -22.26 15.72 -1.90
CA GLU A 405 -21.69 15.37 -0.59
C GLU A 405 -20.33 16.07 -0.44
N LYS A 406 -20.25 17.04 0.50
CA LYS A 406 -19.02 17.80 0.79
C LYS A 406 -18.39 17.34 2.09
N ASP A 407 -17.11 17.02 2.02
CA ASP A 407 -16.33 16.62 3.19
C ASP A 407 -15.94 17.87 4.00
N ARG A 408 -16.16 17.82 5.31
CA ARG A 408 -15.77 18.86 6.24
C ARG A 408 -15.09 18.24 7.47
N TRP A 409 -13.93 18.80 7.84
CA TRP A 409 -13.28 18.48 9.11
C TRP A 409 -13.49 19.61 10.09
N ILE A 410 -14.10 19.27 11.21
CA ILE A 410 -14.34 20.20 12.30
C ILE A 410 -13.20 20.10 13.29
N SER A 411 -12.47 21.21 13.48
CA SER A 411 -11.57 21.37 14.60
C SER A 411 -12.39 21.68 15.84
N LEU A 412 -12.24 20.89 16.89
CA LEU A 412 -12.98 21.11 18.14
C LEU A 412 -12.37 22.23 19.02
N GLY A 413 -11.35 22.92 18.51
CA GLY A 413 -10.71 24.04 19.22
C GLY A 413 -9.86 23.61 20.42
N ILE A 414 -9.68 22.29 20.61
CA ILE A 414 -8.93 21.72 21.71
C ILE A 414 -7.46 21.67 21.32
N GLN A 415 -6.59 22.24 22.15
CA GLN A 415 -5.14 22.13 21.95
C GLN A 415 -4.64 20.78 22.45
N PRO A 416 -3.78 20.08 21.66
CA PRO A 416 -3.16 18.86 22.14
C PRO A 416 -2.35 19.04 23.41
N HIS A 417 -2.50 18.12 24.35
CA HIS A 417 -1.78 18.13 25.63
C HIS A 417 -0.42 17.41 25.57
N SER A 418 -0.15 16.61 24.51
CA SER A 418 1.10 15.85 24.42
C SER A 418 2.33 16.72 24.65
N PRO A 419 3.12 16.42 25.71
CA PRO A 419 4.33 17.19 26.01
C PRO A 419 5.38 17.12 24.89
N LYS A 420 5.37 16.03 24.11
CA LYS A 420 6.25 15.86 22.95
C LYS A 420 5.94 16.88 21.88
N LEU A 421 4.66 17.04 21.55
CA LEU A 421 4.18 17.98 20.54
C LEU A 421 4.36 19.43 20.98
N GLN A 422 4.13 19.76 22.26
CA GLN A 422 4.33 21.10 22.81
C GLN A 422 5.81 21.50 22.72
N ARG A 423 6.73 20.65 23.18
CA ARG A 423 8.18 20.88 23.07
C ARG A 423 8.64 21.09 21.64
N TYR A 424 8.12 20.30 20.69
CA TYR A 424 8.44 20.46 19.27
C TYR A 424 7.98 21.82 18.73
N LYS A 425 6.74 22.24 19.02
CA LYS A 425 6.21 23.55 18.61
C LYS A 425 7.04 24.71 19.19
N GLU A 426 7.48 24.62 20.44
CA GLU A 426 8.35 25.63 21.05
C GLU A 426 9.72 25.69 20.37
N GLN A 427 10.34 24.54 20.12
CA GLN A 427 11.63 24.44 19.43
C GLN A 427 11.56 25.03 18.02
N THR A 428 10.51 24.68 17.25
CA THR A 428 10.30 25.20 15.90
C THR A 428 10.09 26.70 15.90
N ARG A 429 9.32 27.22 16.85
CA ARG A 429 9.10 28.68 17.00
C ARG A 429 10.41 29.41 17.34
N ASN A 430 11.20 28.86 18.25
CA ASN A 430 12.48 29.46 18.64
C ASN A 430 13.50 29.42 17.50
N ALA A 431 13.55 28.33 16.72
CA ALA A 431 14.40 28.21 15.55
C ALA A 431 14.01 29.22 14.44
N ALA A 432 12.71 29.41 14.20
CA ALA A 432 12.20 30.41 13.25
C ALA A 432 12.56 31.84 13.67
N ALA A 433 12.41 32.18 14.97
CA ALA A 433 12.78 33.47 15.52
C ALA A 433 14.30 33.74 15.42
N ALA A 434 15.13 32.73 15.69
CA ALA A 434 16.59 32.82 15.53
C ALA A 434 17.00 33.04 14.06
N SER A 435 16.35 32.36 13.12
CA SER A 435 16.62 32.50 11.69
C SER A 435 16.23 33.90 11.18
N GLN A 436 15.11 34.44 11.64
CA GLN A 436 14.70 35.82 11.31
C GLN A 436 15.65 36.87 11.86
N SER A 437 16.12 36.69 13.10
CA SER A 437 17.12 37.59 13.71
C SER A 437 18.48 37.53 12.99
N ALA A 438 18.89 36.34 12.55
CA ALA A 438 20.12 36.20 11.77
C ALA A 438 20.05 36.87 10.38
N GLN A 439 18.90 36.74 9.69
CA GLN A 439 18.64 37.37 8.40
C GLN A 439 18.59 38.90 8.53
N SER A 440 17.94 39.43 9.58
CA SER A 440 17.92 40.89 9.84
C SER A 440 19.29 41.46 10.22
N ALA A 441 20.12 40.68 10.94
CA ALA A 441 21.51 41.06 11.22
C ALA A 441 22.41 41.11 9.96
N GLN A 442 22.24 40.12 9.06
CA GLN A 442 22.94 40.09 7.77
C GLN A 442 22.53 41.21 6.85
N SER A 443 21.24 41.54 6.77
CA SER A 443 20.76 42.68 5.97
C SER A 443 21.21 44.04 6.52
N ALA A 444 21.34 44.19 7.85
CA ALA A 444 21.90 45.41 8.46
C ALA A 444 23.41 45.55 8.22
N GLN A 445 24.18 44.47 8.17
CA GLN A 445 25.62 44.48 7.83
C GLN A 445 25.85 44.79 6.36
N SER A 446 25.01 44.33 5.44
CA SER A 446 25.14 44.66 4.00
C SER A 446 24.79 46.10 3.65
N GLN A 447 24.02 46.80 4.46
CA GLN A 447 23.73 48.21 4.29
C GLN A 447 24.83 49.15 4.80
N ASN A 448 25.74 48.68 5.65
CA ASN A 448 26.84 49.45 6.21
C ASN A 448 28.15 49.38 5.40
N THR A 449 28.18 48.65 4.31
CA THR A 449 29.32 48.56 3.38
C THR A 449 29.11 49.38 2.12
N THR A 450 28.75 50.68 2.26
CA THR A 450 28.89 51.65 1.16
C THR A 450 30.34 52.12 1.17
N PRO A 451 31.08 52.00 0.07
CA PRO A 451 32.46 52.49 0.03
C PRO A 451 32.47 54.03 0.20
N PRO A 452 33.47 54.59 0.90
CA PRO A 452 33.58 56.05 1.03
C PRO A 452 33.75 56.66 -0.34
N ASP A 453 32.93 57.66 -0.59
CA ASP A 453 32.94 58.53 -1.78
C ASP A 453 34.33 59.14 -1.97
N SER A 454 35.05 58.75 -3.03
CA SER A 454 36.30 59.34 -3.42
C SER A 454 36.01 60.67 -4.12
N GLY A 455 35.80 61.69 -3.28
CA GLY A 455 35.66 63.08 -3.69
C GLY A 455 36.87 63.57 -4.46
N GLY A 456 36.60 64.04 -5.65
CA GLY A 456 37.55 64.60 -6.58
C GLY A 456 38.35 65.79 -6.06
N GLY A 457 39.60 65.86 -6.44
CA GLY A 457 40.46 67.02 -6.37
C GLY A 457 41.09 67.23 -7.72
N GLY A 458 40.48 68.06 -8.54
CA GLY A 458 41.15 68.56 -9.73
C GLY A 458 42.24 69.58 -9.37
N PHE A 459 43.37 69.50 -10.06
CA PHE A 459 44.27 70.68 -10.18
C PHE A 459 44.84 70.80 -11.56
N PHE A 460 44.66 71.95 -12.10
CA PHE A 460 45.29 72.58 -13.31
C PHE A 460 46.81 72.60 -13.26
N GLY A 461 47.46 72.42 -14.37
CA GLY A 461 48.88 72.76 -14.52
C GLY A 461 49.36 72.73 -15.96
N ARG A 462 49.42 73.84 -16.56
CA ARG A 462 49.93 74.20 -17.89
C ARG A 462 51.44 74.04 -18.07
N ARG A 463 51.83 73.83 -19.36
CA ARG A 463 53.11 74.25 -20.04
C ARG A 463 54.26 73.21 -19.87
N ARG A 464 54.97 72.83 -20.90
CA ARG A 464 55.34 73.31 -22.25
C ARG A 464 55.45 72.16 -23.20
#